data_6b4428a0e62c3449afb1ddd32b9a5007
#
_entry.id   6b4428a0e62c3449afb1ddd32b9a5007
#
_cell.length_a   1.000
_cell.length_b   1.000
_cell.length_c   1.000
_cell.angle_alpha   90.00
_cell.angle_beta   90.00
_cell.angle_gamma   90.00
#
_symmetry.space_group_name_H-M   'P 1'
#
loop_
_entity.id
_entity.type
_entity.pdbx_description
1 polymer ?
#
loop_
_entity_poly.entity_id
_entity_poly.type
_entity_poly.pdbx_seq_one_letter_code
_entity_poly.pdbx_strand_id
1 'polypeptide(L)'
;MCLRSQGRRVVWCWGRCVLLRVFEYGATELTHLSQDTQLAKVIAHVGQVERMVNDDVFTALLRMIIGQQISAKAERTIWQRLQELTDDLSPQFIAQSDPDTLQAIGISYRKVGYLQGVAQAVLSGEIDLNALSILDDEAVCRQLIRLKGVGLWTAQMFLIFSLGRKDVLSFGDLAILRGLRMLYGHDVITPELFVDYQKRFSPYGTVASFYLWEVASGHVPNLSDPAKS
;
A
#
# COMPACT_ATOMS: atom_id res chain seq x y z
N MET A 1 24.70 2.68 -10.08
CA MET A 1 25.02 1.35 -10.63
C MET A 1 24.04 0.37 -9.98
N CYS A 2 23.04 -0.11 -10.71
CA CYS A 2 21.95 -0.92 -10.16
C CYS A 2 22.36 -2.40 -10.24
N LEU A 3 22.67 -3.01 -9.11
CA LEU A 3 22.94 -4.45 -9.05
C LEU A 3 21.58 -5.19 -9.06
N ARG A 4 21.26 -5.85 -10.19
CA ARG A 4 20.16 -6.79 -10.31
C ARG A 4 20.62 -8.13 -9.74
N SER A 5 20.10 -8.52 -8.57
CA SER A 5 20.14 -9.90 -8.13
C SER A 5 18.72 -10.34 -7.74
N GLN A 6 18.20 -11.35 -8.43
CA GLN A 6 16.96 -12.08 -8.10
C GLN A 6 15.73 -11.22 -7.83
N GLY A 7 15.29 -10.36 -8.80
CA GLY A 7 14.04 -9.61 -8.67
C GLY A 7 14.04 -8.44 -7.67
N ARG A 8 15.15 -8.22 -6.96
CA ARG A 8 15.30 -7.12 -6.00
C ARG A 8 15.97 -5.92 -6.69
N ARG A 9 15.32 -4.76 -6.63
CA ARG A 9 15.92 -3.48 -7.01
C ARG A 9 16.47 -2.79 -5.77
N VAL A 10 17.78 -2.62 -5.72
CA VAL A 10 18.40 -1.71 -4.76
C VAL A 10 18.16 -0.30 -5.26
N VAL A 11 17.27 0.42 -4.61
CA VAL A 11 17.06 1.85 -4.90
C VAL A 11 17.97 2.63 -3.95
N TRP A 12 18.98 3.29 -4.52
CA TRP A 12 19.80 4.24 -3.77
C TRP A 12 19.00 5.51 -3.58
N CYS A 13 18.41 5.67 -2.42
CA CYS A 13 17.83 6.93 -1.99
C CYS A 13 18.81 7.57 -1.00
N TRP A 14 19.56 8.62 -1.46
CA TRP A 14 20.41 9.46 -0.62
C TRP A 14 21.37 8.70 0.31
N GLY A 15 22.20 7.86 -0.28
CA GLY A 15 23.24 7.13 0.46
C GLY A 15 22.80 5.88 1.20
N ARG A 16 21.52 5.50 1.11
CA ARG A 16 20.98 4.26 1.72
C ARG A 16 20.54 3.26 0.68
N CYS A 17 20.80 2.01 1.01
CA CYS A 17 20.31 0.86 0.29
C CYS A 17 18.94 0.46 0.86
N VAL A 18 17.84 0.94 0.27
CA VAL A 18 16.52 0.40 0.57
C VAL A 18 16.29 -0.79 -0.36
N LEU A 19 16.14 -1.97 0.22
CA LEU A 19 15.81 -3.19 -0.52
C LEU A 19 14.31 -3.16 -0.85
N LEU A 20 13.99 -2.61 -2.01
CA LEU A 20 12.65 -2.73 -2.59
C LEU A 20 12.67 -3.91 -3.57
N ARG A 21 11.62 -4.74 -3.51
CA ARG A 21 11.37 -5.74 -4.55
C ARG A 21 10.18 -5.34 -5.40
N VAL A 22 10.16 -5.82 -6.63
CA VAL A 22 8.97 -5.70 -7.48
C VAL A 22 7.94 -6.72 -6.98
N PHE A 23 6.67 -6.33 -6.91
CA PHE A 23 5.57 -7.25 -6.63
C PHE A 23 5.49 -8.30 -7.74
N GLU A 24 5.64 -9.57 -7.37
CA GLU A 24 5.76 -10.67 -8.33
C GLU A 24 4.39 -11.21 -8.73
N TYR A 25 4.04 -11.05 -10.01
CA TYR A 25 2.92 -11.70 -10.66
C TYR A 25 3.22 -11.88 -12.16
N GLY A 26 2.49 -12.76 -12.83
CA GLY A 26 2.77 -13.05 -14.23
C GLY A 26 1.58 -13.67 -14.96
N ALA A 27 1.87 -14.57 -15.90
CA ALA A 27 0.86 -15.14 -16.78
C ALA A 27 -0.27 -15.87 -16.06
N THR A 28 0.00 -16.53 -14.95
CA THR A 28 -1.00 -17.26 -14.15
C THR A 28 -2.08 -16.32 -13.60
N GLU A 29 -1.67 -15.25 -12.94
CA GLU A 29 -2.55 -14.23 -12.35
C GLU A 29 -3.33 -13.51 -13.45
N LEU A 30 -2.64 -13.11 -14.51
CA LEU A 30 -3.25 -12.39 -15.64
C LEU A 30 -4.26 -13.26 -16.40
N THR A 31 -3.97 -14.55 -16.63
CA THR A 31 -4.90 -15.48 -17.27
C THR A 31 -6.18 -15.65 -16.44
N HIS A 32 -6.04 -15.80 -15.12
CA HIS A 32 -7.20 -15.89 -14.23
C HIS A 32 -8.06 -14.62 -14.29
N LEU A 33 -7.45 -13.45 -14.12
CA LEU A 33 -8.16 -12.18 -14.14
C LEU A 33 -8.77 -11.84 -15.49
N SER A 34 -8.18 -12.36 -16.58
CA SER A 34 -8.69 -12.19 -17.96
C SER A 34 -9.94 -13.01 -18.24
N GLN A 35 -10.38 -13.89 -17.35
CA GLN A 35 -11.71 -14.50 -17.42
C GLN A 35 -12.83 -13.46 -17.28
N ASP A 36 -12.57 -12.37 -16.58
CA ASP A 36 -13.42 -11.19 -16.61
C ASP A 36 -13.14 -10.37 -17.86
N THR A 37 -14.13 -10.31 -18.77
CA THR A 37 -13.98 -9.70 -20.09
C THR A 37 -13.68 -8.21 -20.05
N GLN A 38 -14.14 -7.48 -19.05
CA GLN A 38 -13.85 -6.04 -18.90
C GLN A 38 -12.44 -5.83 -18.37
N LEU A 39 -12.06 -6.57 -17.33
CA LEU A 39 -10.71 -6.49 -16.78
C LEU A 39 -9.66 -6.97 -17.79
N ALA A 40 -9.98 -7.97 -18.65
CA ALA A 40 -9.12 -8.42 -19.73
C ALA A 40 -8.75 -7.30 -20.71
N LYS A 41 -9.72 -6.42 -21.05
CA LYS A 41 -9.45 -5.26 -21.92
C LYS A 41 -8.50 -4.26 -21.25
N VAL A 42 -8.65 -4.04 -19.94
CA VAL A 42 -7.75 -3.18 -19.16
C VAL A 42 -6.34 -3.76 -19.14
N ILE A 43 -6.22 -5.06 -18.83
CA ILE A 43 -4.94 -5.78 -18.81
C ILE A 43 -4.24 -5.68 -20.17
N ALA A 44 -4.96 -5.91 -21.27
CA ALA A 44 -4.41 -5.83 -22.63
C ALA A 44 -3.97 -4.40 -22.98
N HIS A 45 -4.68 -3.37 -22.51
CA HIS A 45 -4.37 -1.97 -22.80
C HIS A 45 -3.18 -1.46 -21.97
N VAL A 46 -3.17 -1.73 -20.66
CA VAL A 46 -2.18 -1.21 -19.72
C VAL A 46 -0.87 -2.01 -19.77
N GLY A 47 -0.96 -3.30 -20.06
CA GLY A 47 0.18 -4.21 -19.95
C GLY A 47 0.52 -4.54 -18.49
N GLN A 48 1.78 -4.89 -18.24
CA GLN A 48 2.21 -5.26 -16.89
C GLN A 48 2.43 -4.02 -16.02
N VAL A 49 1.77 -3.98 -14.88
CA VAL A 49 1.88 -2.88 -13.90
C VAL A 49 2.95 -3.23 -12.87
N GLU A 50 4.04 -2.45 -12.81
CA GLU A 50 5.05 -2.63 -11.77
C GLU A 50 4.62 -1.90 -10.49
N ARG A 51 4.68 -2.61 -9.35
CA ARG A 51 4.51 -2.05 -8.00
C ARG A 51 5.65 -2.52 -7.11
N MET A 52 6.11 -1.63 -6.25
CA MET A 52 7.22 -1.92 -5.34
C MET A 52 6.68 -2.40 -3.99
N VAL A 53 7.35 -3.38 -3.41
CA VAL A 53 7.13 -3.88 -2.06
C VAL A 53 8.33 -3.50 -1.22
N ASN A 54 8.08 -2.94 -0.04
CA ASN A 54 9.12 -2.61 0.93
C ASN A 54 9.20 -3.70 1.99
N ASP A 55 10.26 -4.49 1.95
CA ASP A 55 10.49 -5.60 2.88
C ASP A 55 10.89 -5.12 4.30
N ASP A 56 11.27 -3.86 4.48
CA ASP A 56 11.41 -3.25 5.80
C ASP A 56 10.02 -2.87 6.33
N VAL A 57 9.46 -3.79 7.11
CA VAL A 57 8.08 -3.72 7.62
C VAL A 57 7.82 -2.52 8.53
N PHE A 58 8.83 -2.08 9.30
CA PHE A 58 8.70 -0.92 10.18
C PHE A 58 8.63 0.37 9.37
N THR A 59 9.60 0.62 8.51
CA THR A 59 9.63 1.83 7.69
C THR A 59 8.47 1.89 6.69
N ALA A 60 8.01 0.73 6.18
CA ALA A 60 6.81 0.66 5.35
C ALA A 60 5.57 1.17 6.10
N LEU A 61 5.37 0.73 7.36
CA LEU A 61 4.23 1.17 8.17
C LEU A 61 4.29 2.66 8.50
N LEU A 62 5.48 3.19 8.86
CA LEU A 62 5.66 4.62 9.09
C LEU A 62 5.30 5.43 7.85
N ARG A 63 5.79 5.01 6.68
CA ARG A 63 5.55 5.69 5.41
C ARG A 63 4.06 5.72 5.05
N MET A 64 3.34 4.63 5.29
CA MET A 64 1.89 4.57 5.08
C MET A 64 1.14 5.56 6.00
N ILE A 65 1.52 5.65 7.28
CA ILE A 65 0.91 6.62 8.21
C ILE A 65 1.20 8.06 7.77
N ILE A 66 2.43 8.35 7.37
CA ILE A 66 2.81 9.68 6.86
C ILE A 66 1.98 10.03 5.63
N GLY A 67 1.78 9.10 4.71
CA GLY A 67 1.05 9.29 3.45
C GLY A 67 -0.46 9.48 3.57
N GLN A 68 -1.07 9.18 4.74
CA GLN A 68 -2.52 9.33 4.93
C GLN A 68 -2.99 10.77 4.65
N GLN A 69 -4.04 10.91 3.83
CA GLN A 69 -4.73 12.18 3.56
C GLN A 69 -3.84 13.30 3.00
N ILE A 70 -2.73 12.97 2.36
CA ILE A 70 -1.87 13.92 1.65
C ILE A 70 -1.57 13.43 0.23
N SER A 71 -1.10 14.33 -0.63
CA SER A 71 -0.69 13.95 -1.99
C SER A 71 0.59 13.12 -1.99
N ALA A 72 0.76 12.27 -3.00
CA ALA A 72 1.99 11.49 -3.19
C ALA A 72 3.26 12.37 -3.30
N LYS A 73 3.12 13.62 -3.80
CA LYS A 73 4.24 14.57 -3.83
C LYS A 73 4.63 15.02 -2.43
N ALA A 74 3.64 15.37 -1.59
CA ALA A 74 3.88 15.79 -0.20
C ALA A 74 4.46 14.63 0.62
N GLU A 75 3.92 13.41 0.48
CA GLU A 75 4.43 12.21 1.12
C GLU A 75 5.91 11.99 0.81
N ARG A 76 6.30 12.02 -0.48
CA ARG A 76 7.71 11.88 -0.89
C ARG A 76 8.63 12.93 -0.25
N THR A 77 8.17 14.18 -0.21
CA THR A 77 8.96 15.27 0.39
C THR A 77 9.17 15.07 1.89
N ILE A 78 8.11 14.71 2.63
CA ILE A 78 8.19 14.47 4.07
C ILE A 78 9.05 13.23 4.35
N TRP A 79 8.86 12.15 3.58
CA TRP A 79 9.65 10.94 3.72
C TRP A 79 11.14 11.18 3.51
N GLN A 80 11.50 11.96 2.48
CA GLN A 80 12.88 12.36 2.22
C GLN A 80 13.47 13.12 3.41
N ARG A 81 12.77 14.14 3.93
CA ARG A 81 13.23 14.91 5.09
C ARG A 81 13.39 14.05 6.34
N LEU A 82 12.49 13.09 6.56
CA LEU A 82 12.63 12.14 7.66
C LEU A 82 13.89 11.29 7.53
N GLN A 83 14.22 10.86 6.32
CA GLN A 83 15.45 10.11 6.06
C GLN A 83 16.72 10.95 6.22
N GLU A 84 16.64 12.27 6.06
CA GLU A 84 17.76 13.21 6.26
C GLU A 84 18.06 13.46 7.75
N LEU A 85 17.11 13.17 8.65
CA LEU A 85 17.31 13.37 10.11
C LEU A 85 18.20 12.30 10.75
N THR A 86 18.32 11.13 10.16
CA THR A 86 19.02 10.01 10.79
C THR A 86 19.58 9.04 9.76
N ASP A 87 20.70 8.42 10.08
CA ASP A 87 21.25 7.30 9.32
C ASP A 87 20.60 5.95 9.67
N ASP A 88 19.89 5.87 10.79
CA ASP A 88 19.17 4.68 11.23
C ASP A 88 17.72 5.03 11.60
N LEU A 89 16.80 4.77 10.67
CA LEU A 89 15.36 4.98 10.90
C LEU A 89 14.78 3.79 11.66
N SER A 90 15.21 3.63 12.91
CA SER A 90 14.82 2.54 13.80
C SER A 90 13.63 2.90 14.70
N PRO A 91 12.98 1.91 15.34
CA PRO A 91 12.00 2.18 16.39
C PRO A 91 12.54 3.06 17.52
N GLN A 92 13.80 2.86 17.92
CA GLN A 92 14.47 3.68 18.94
C GLN A 92 14.53 5.15 18.53
N PHE A 93 14.97 5.42 17.29
CA PHE A 93 15.06 6.78 16.80
C PHE A 93 13.70 7.48 16.83
N ILE A 94 12.65 6.86 16.28
CA ILE A 94 11.30 7.45 16.24
C ILE A 94 10.74 7.66 17.65
N ALA A 95 10.89 6.70 18.55
CA ALA A 95 10.36 6.80 19.92
C ALA A 95 11.03 7.90 20.75
N GLN A 96 12.31 8.19 20.49
CA GLN A 96 13.11 9.17 21.22
C GLN A 96 13.20 10.54 20.52
N SER A 97 12.73 10.65 19.27
CA SER A 97 12.73 11.91 18.55
C SER A 97 11.87 12.96 19.23
N ASP A 98 12.38 14.20 19.31
CA ASP A 98 11.58 15.31 19.75
C ASP A 98 10.39 15.55 18.80
N PRO A 99 9.16 15.66 19.33
CA PRO A 99 7.96 15.87 18.53
C PRO A 99 8.01 17.11 17.64
N ASP A 100 8.67 18.19 18.08
CA ASP A 100 8.79 19.44 17.33
C ASP A 100 9.72 19.25 16.13
N THR A 101 10.77 18.45 16.27
CA THR A 101 11.68 18.07 15.19
C THR A 101 10.92 17.28 14.10
N LEU A 102 10.10 16.31 14.46
CA LEU A 102 9.28 15.54 13.50
C LEU A 102 8.18 16.42 12.89
N GLN A 103 7.62 17.36 13.61
CA GLN A 103 6.64 18.30 13.08
C GLN A 103 7.27 19.26 12.07
N ALA A 104 8.47 19.75 12.32
CA ALA A 104 9.18 20.70 11.45
C ALA A 104 9.46 20.17 10.03
N ILE A 105 9.57 18.84 9.87
CA ILE A 105 9.70 18.23 8.54
C ILE A 105 8.38 18.08 7.78
N GLY A 106 7.24 18.46 8.40
CA GLY A 106 5.91 18.46 7.78
C GLY A 106 4.96 17.35 8.27
N ILE A 107 5.30 16.64 9.35
CA ILE A 107 4.43 15.64 9.97
C ILE A 107 3.55 16.34 11.00
N SER A 108 2.21 16.20 10.92
CA SER A 108 1.32 16.77 11.93
C SER A 108 1.55 16.12 13.31
N TYR A 109 1.41 16.88 14.41
CA TYR A 109 1.57 16.35 15.77
C TYR A 109 0.75 15.08 16.04
N ARG A 110 -0.47 15.00 15.45
CA ARG A 110 -1.29 13.78 15.54
C ARG A 110 -0.57 12.58 14.93
N LYS A 111 0.03 12.72 13.74
CA LYS A 111 0.81 11.66 13.11
C LYS A 111 2.11 11.38 13.83
N VAL A 112 2.79 12.40 14.37
CA VAL A 112 3.96 12.21 15.23
C VAL A 112 3.61 11.26 16.39
N GLY A 113 2.50 11.51 17.10
CA GLY A 113 2.03 10.61 18.14
C GLY A 113 1.71 9.19 17.66
N TYR A 114 1.24 9.01 16.41
CA TYR A 114 1.02 7.69 15.84
C TYR A 114 2.34 6.97 15.54
N LEU A 115 3.32 7.67 14.94
CA LEU A 115 4.63 7.09 14.64
C LEU A 115 5.36 6.66 15.92
N GLN A 116 5.36 7.53 16.95
CA GLN A 116 5.96 7.21 18.25
C GLN A 116 5.24 6.06 18.95
N GLY A 117 3.90 6.01 18.87
CA GLY A 117 3.11 4.90 19.42
C GLY A 117 3.44 3.57 18.75
N VAL A 118 3.58 3.54 17.41
CA VAL A 118 4.04 2.35 16.67
C VAL A 118 5.43 1.94 17.12
N ALA A 119 6.36 2.89 17.21
CA ALA A 119 7.73 2.62 17.62
C ALA A 119 7.80 2.03 19.04
N GLN A 120 7.03 2.59 19.97
CA GLN A 120 6.94 2.09 21.36
C GLN A 120 6.33 0.68 21.42
N ALA A 121 5.27 0.40 20.64
CA ALA A 121 4.65 -0.92 20.57
C ALA A 121 5.63 -2.00 20.07
N VAL A 122 6.50 -1.64 19.12
CA VAL A 122 7.56 -2.55 18.63
C VAL A 122 8.63 -2.75 19.72
N LEU A 123 9.08 -1.68 20.36
CA LEU A 123 10.12 -1.74 21.40
C LEU A 123 9.69 -2.50 22.67
N SER A 124 8.43 -2.38 23.03
CA SER A 124 7.85 -3.10 24.18
C SER A 124 7.53 -4.57 23.88
N GLY A 125 7.58 -4.98 22.60
CA GLY A 125 7.15 -6.31 22.18
C GLY A 125 5.62 -6.49 22.14
N GLU A 126 4.84 -5.40 22.23
CA GLU A 126 3.39 -5.45 22.04
C GLU A 126 3.02 -5.93 20.64
N ILE A 127 3.84 -5.58 19.65
CA ILE A 127 3.74 -6.08 18.29
C ILE A 127 5.11 -6.50 17.75
N ASP A 128 5.19 -7.71 17.20
CA ASP A 128 6.32 -8.16 16.41
C ASP A 128 5.98 -8.06 14.92
N LEU A 129 6.44 -6.98 14.29
CA LEU A 129 6.16 -6.75 12.87
C LEU A 129 6.77 -7.81 11.95
N ASN A 130 7.90 -8.43 12.34
CA ASN A 130 8.53 -9.47 11.54
C ASN A 130 7.73 -10.78 11.56
N ALA A 131 7.07 -11.06 12.70
CA ALA A 131 6.20 -12.22 12.84
C ALA A 131 4.90 -12.11 12.02
N LEU A 132 4.52 -10.90 11.54
CA LEU A 132 3.32 -10.74 10.72
C LEU A 132 3.37 -11.52 9.41
N SER A 133 4.56 -11.78 8.89
CA SER A 133 4.74 -12.48 7.60
C SER A 133 4.19 -13.92 7.60
N ILE A 134 4.16 -14.58 8.75
CA ILE A 134 3.68 -15.96 8.90
C ILE A 134 2.21 -16.09 9.29
N LEU A 135 1.55 -14.97 9.56
CA LEU A 135 0.13 -14.94 9.91
C LEU A 135 -0.76 -14.86 8.65
N ASP A 136 -2.01 -15.26 8.78
CA ASP A 136 -3.03 -14.98 7.77
C ASP A 136 -3.37 -13.48 7.71
N ASP A 137 -3.97 -13.05 6.59
CA ASP A 137 -4.22 -11.64 6.31
C ASP A 137 -5.18 -11.00 7.34
N GLU A 138 -6.15 -11.77 7.83
CA GLU A 138 -7.09 -11.30 8.85
C GLU A 138 -6.41 -11.10 10.20
N ALA A 139 -5.53 -12.04 10.60
CA ALA A 139 -4.74 -11.91 11.83
C ALA A 139 -3.79 -10.72 11.76
N VAL A 140 -3.13 -10.49 10.61
CA VAL A 140 -2.30 -9.29 10.38
C VAL A 140 -3.12 -8.03 10.56
N CYS A 141 -4.28 -7.93 9.90
CA CYS A 141 -5.16 -6.77 10.04
C CYS A 141 -5.60 -6.57 11.49
N ARG A 142 -6.03 -7.63 12.21
CA ARG A 142 -6.42 -7.54 13.62
C ARG A 142 -5.30 -7.00 14.52
N GLN A 143 -4.05 -7.40 14.28
CA GLN A 143 -2.91 -6.87 15.04
C GLN A 143 -2.62 -5.41 14.72
N LEU A 144 -2.57 -5.05 13.45
CA LEU A 144 -2.22 -3.70 13.02
C LEU A 144 -3.26 -2.65 13.41
N ILE A 145 -4.56 -2.96 13.36
CA ILE A 145 -5.61 -1.99 13.72
C ILE A 145 -5.65 -1.64 15.22
N ARG A 146 -4.94 -2.38 16.07
CA ARG A 146 -4.74 -2.03 17.48
C ARG A 146 -3.82 -0.83 17.66
N LEU A 147 -2.96 -0.58 16.68
CA LEU A 147 -2.05 0.56 16.68
C LEU A 147 -2.83 1.84 16.36
N LYS A 148 -2.70 2.84 17.22
CA LYS A 148 -3.38 4.12 17.02
C LYS A 148 -2.93 4.78 15.72
N GLY A 149 -3.88 5.17 14.89
CA GLY A 149 -3.62 5.75 13.57
C GLY A 149 -3.55 4.73 12.43
N VAL A 150 -3.67 3.44 12.70
CA VAL A 150 -3.75 2.38 11.68
C VAL A 150 -5.18 1.88 11.59
N GLY A 151 -5.87 2.22 10.49
CA GLY A 151 -7.18 1.69 10.15
C GLY A 151 -7.08 0.45 9.25
N LEU A 152 -8.23 -0.19 9.00
CA LEU A 152 -8.30 -1.38 8.15
C LEU A 152 -7.69 -1.15 6.76
N TRP A 153 -7.99 -0.01 6.12
CA TRP A 153 -7.39 0.33 4.82
C TRP A 153 -5.85 0.37 4.88
N THR A 154 -5.28 0.99 5.92
CA THR A 154 -3.82 1.06 6.10
C THR A 154 -3.23 -0.35 6.32
N ALA A 155 -3.91 -1.19 7.11
CA ALA A 155 -3.50 -2.59 7.32
C ALA A 155 -3.55 -3.40 6.02
N GLN A 156 -4.58 -3.21 5.19
CA GLN A 156 -4.68 -3.85 3.88
C GLN A 156 -3.61 -3.36 2.89
N MET A 157 -3.26 -2.06 2.90
CA MET A 157 -2.13 -1.55 2.12
C MET A 157 -0.80 -2.13 2.60
N PHE A 158 -0.64 -2.37 3.89
CA PHE A 158 0.53 -3.07 4.44
C PHE A 158 0.64 -4.51 3.94
N LEU A 159 -0.47 -5.25 3.87
CA LEU A 159 -0.50 -6.59 3.26
C LEU A 159 0.03 -6.56 1.82
N ILE A 160 -0.37 -5.57 1.03
CA ILE A 160 0.03 -5.43 -0.38
C ILE A 160 1.50 -4.98 -0.49
N PHE A 161 1.84 -3.83 0.13
CA PHE A 161 3.08 -3.11 -0.16
C PHE A 161 4.23 -3.42 0.79
N SER A 162 3.99 -4.25 1.83
CA SER A 162 5.04 -4.75 2.72
C SER A 162 5.13 -6.28 2.70
N LEU A 163 4.02 -6.99 2.85
CA LEU A 163 4.03 -8.44 2.86
C LEU A 163 3.89 -9.07 1.46
N GLY A 164 3.45 -8.31 0.45
CA GLY A 164 3.29 -8.80 -0.92
C GLY A 164 2.17 -9.83 -1.08
N ARG A 165 1.11 -9.70 -0.28
CA ARG A 165 -0.05 -10.61 -0.34
C ARG A 165 -0.79 -10.45 -1.65
N LYS A 166 -1.16 -11.58 -2.29
CA LYS A 166 -1.72 -11.58 -3.66
C LYS A 166 -3.23 -11.39 -3.72
N ASP A 167 -3.94 -11.59 -2.62
CA ASP A 167 -5.41 -11.60 -2.62
C ASP A 167 -6.02 -10.55 -1.68
N VAL A 168 -5.65 -9.29 -1.89
CA VAL A 168 -6.20 -8.17 -1.13
C VAL A 168 -6.97 -7.24 -2.07
N LEU A 169 -8.27 -7.11 -1.83
CA LEU A 169 -9.13 -6.11 -2.46
C LEU A 169 -9.82 -5.30 -1.34
N SER A 170 -9.55 -3.98 -1.27
CA SER A 170 -9.97 -3.15 -0.14
C SER A 170 -11.26 -2.37 -0.45
N PHE A 171 -12.34 -2.62 0.30
CA PHE A 171 -13.56 -1.82 0.23
C PHE A 171 -13.36 -0.37 0.71
N GLY A 172 -12.39 -0.15 1.61
CA GLY A 172 -12.03 1.18 2.09
C GLY A 172 -11.22 2.03 1.11
N ASP A 173 -10.83 1.48 -0.05
CA ASP A 173 -10.04 2.18 -1.05
C ASP A 173 -10.95 2.86 -2.08
N LEU A 174 -11.03 4.19 -1.98
CA LEU A 174 -11.89 4.99 -2.87
C LEU A 174 -11.50 4.90 -4.35
N ALA A 175 -10.21 4.66 -4.65
CA ALA A 175 -9.77 4.51 -6.02
C ALA A 175 -10.16 3.14 -6.59
N ILE A 176 -10.14 2.08 -5.78
CA ILE A 176 -10.68 0.77 -6.16
C ILE A 176 -12.18 0.87 -6.43
N LEU A 177 -12.96 1.48 -5.52
CA LEU A 177 -14.40 1.67 -5.73
C LEU A 177 -14.69 2.49 -6.98
N ARG A 178 -13.91 3.55 -7.22
CA ARG A 178 -14.01 4.35 -8.44
C ARG A 178 -13.67 3.52 -9.69
N GLY A 179 -12.60 2.75 -9.65
CA GLY A 179 -12.19 1.87 -10.75
C GLY A 179 -13.27 0.86 -11.10
N LEU A 180 -13.92 0.26 -10.10
CA LEU A 180 -15.05 -0.66 -10.29
C LEU A 180 -16.26 0.04 -10.93
N ARG A 181 -16.63 1.25 -10.44
CA ARG A 181 -17.72 2.01 -11.06
C ARG A 181 -17.43 2.33 -12.52
N MET A 182 -16.25 2.84 -12.81
CA MET A 182 -15.85 3.20 -14.18
C MET A 182 -15.82 2.00 -15.11
N LEU A 183 -15.27 0.86 -14.64
CA LEU A 183 -15.07 -0.30 -15.48
C LEU A 183 -16.37 -1.06 -15.76
N TYR A 184 -17.28 -1.12 -14.78
CA TYR A 184 -18.52 -1.91 -14.87
C TYR A 184 -19.80 -1.07 -15.00
N GLY A 185 -19.68 0.26 -15.03
CA GLY A 185 -20.82 1.16 -15.22
C GLY A 185 -21.78 1.23 -14.04
N HIS A 186 -21.25 1.12 -12.81
CA HIS A 186 -22.08 1.23 -11.59
C HIS A 186 -22.09 2.65 -11.05
N ASP A 187 -23.23 3.13 -10.62
CA ASP A 187 -23.33 4.41 -9.90
C ASP A 187 -22.76 4.29 -8.48
N VAL A 188 -23.00 3.15 -7.83
CA VAL A 188 -22.56 2.85 -6.46
C VAL A 188 -22.06 1.41 -6.38
N ILE A 189 -20.99 1.20 -5.64
CA ILE A 189 -20.53 -0.13 -5.24
C ILE A 189 -21.00 -0.39 -3.81
N THR A 190 -22.02 -1.25 -3.66
CA THR A 190 -22.50 -1.68 -2.33
C THR A 190 -21.54 -2.71 -1.72
N PRO A 191 -21.56 -2.92 -0.38
CA PRO A 191 -20.75 -3.97 0.25
C PRO A 191 -21.01 -5.37 -0.34
N GLU A 192 -22.25 -5.71 -0.66
CA GLU A 192 -22.64 -7.00 -1.23
C GLU A 192 -22.04 -7.17 -2.63
N LEU A 193 -22.19 -6.16 -3.49
CA LEU A 193 -21.60 -6.14 -4.84
C LEU A 193 -20.06 -6.22 -4.77
N PHE A 194 -19.46 -5.56 -3.79
CA PHE A 194 -18.02 -5.63 -3.60
C PHE A 194 -17.54 -7.03 -3.23
N VAL A 195 -18.28 -7.76 -2.38
CA VAL A 195 -17.99 -9.16 -2.04
C VAL A 195 -18.02 -10.05 -3.28
N ASP A 196 -18.91 -9.78 -4.24
CA ASP A 196 -18.96 -10.54 -5.49
C ASP A 196 -17.71 -10.27 -6.36
N TYR A 197 -17.19 -9.02 -6.37
CA TYR A 197 -15.91 -8.71 -7.01
C TYR A 197 -14.73 -9.34 -6.29
N GLN A 198 -14.73 -9.37 -4.95
CA GLN A 198 -13.69 -10.08 -4.18
C GLN A 198 -13.63 -11.56 -4.59
N LYS A 199 -14.77 -12.26 -4.62
CA LYS A 199 -14.86 -13.66 -5.05
C LYS A 199 -14.38 -13.85 -6.51
N ARG A 200 -14.79 -12.92 -7.39
CA ARG A 200 -14.46 -12.98 -8.83
C ARG A 200 -12.95 -12.87 -9.09
N PHE A 201 -12.27 -11.99 -8.35
CA PHE A 201 -10.84 -11.73 -8.55
C PHE A 201 -9.93 -12.61 -7.69
N SER A 202 -10.47 -13.25 -6.64
CA SER A 202 -9.72 -14.19 -5.82
C SER A 202 -9.24 -15.39 -6.65
N PRO A 203 -7.98 -15.83 -6.44
CA PRO A 203 -7.03 -15.47 -5.38
C PRO A 203 -6.04 -14.35 -5.75
N TYR A 204 -6.41 -13.43 -6.66
CA TYR A 204 -5.52 -12.39 -7.17
C TYR A 204 -6.08 -10.97 -7.02
N GLY A 205 -6.83 -10.71 -5.96
CA GLY A 205 -7.45 -9.42 -5.65
C GLY A 205 -6.47 -8.25 -5.65
N THR A 206 -5.23 -8.45 -5.20
CA THR A 206 -4.18 -7.43 -5.24
C THR A 206 -3.80 -7.05 -6.67
N VAL A 207 -3.65 -8.04 -7.56
CA VAL A 207 -3.33 -7.78 -8.97
C VAL A 207 -4.50 -7.08 -9.65
N ALA A 208 -5.74 -7.47 -9.35
CA ALA A 208 -6.94 -6.76 -9.80
C ALA A 208 -6.94 -5.30 -9.30
N SER A 209 -6.54 -5.04 -8.04
CA SER A 209 -6.43 -3.68 -7.47
C SER A 209 -5.47 -2.81 -8.28
N PHE A 210 -4.36 -3.36 -8.77
CA PHE A 210 -3.40 -2.61 -9.59
C PHE A 210 -4.06 -2.07 -10.87
N TYR A 211 -4.83 -2.89 -11.56
CA TYR A 211 -5.54 -2.47 -12.78
C TYR A 211 -6.71 -1.54 -12.49
N LEU A 212 -7.42 -1.74 -11.38
CA LEU A 212 -8.49 -0.82 -10.95
C LEU A 212 -7.94 0.57 -10.60
N TRP A 213 -6.74 0.66 -10.03
CA TRP A 213 -6.07 1.94 -9.82
C TRP A 213 -5.68 2.62 -11.13
N GLU A 214 -5.24 1.87 -12.16
CA GLU A 214 -4.97 2.43 -13.49
C GLU A 214 -6.24 2.99 -14.15
N VAL A 215 -7.37 2.27 -14.03
CA VAL A 215 -8.68 2.76 -14.46
C VAL A 215 -9.07 4.04 -13.72
N ALA A 216 -8.99 4.04 -12.39
CA ALA A 216 -9.35 5.19 -11.56
C ALA A 216 -8.48 6.41 -11.83
N SER A 217 -7.21 6.21 -12.23
CA SER A 217 -6.26 7.28 -12.58
C SER A 217 -6.47 7.85 -13.98
N GLY A 218 -7.38 7.28 -14.79
CA GLY A 218 -7.66 7.74 -16.15
C GLY A 218 -6.64 7.26 -17.20
N HIS A 219 -5.84 6.25 -16.89
CA HIS A 219 -4.88 5.68 -17.85
C HIS A 219 -5.56 4.75 -18.89
N VAL A 220 -6.84 4.44 -18.70
CA VAL A 220 -7.65 3.66 -19.63
C VAL A 220 -8.64 4.60 -20.32
N PRO A 221 -8.55 4.81 -21.64
CA PRO A 221 -9.39 5.75 -22.37
C PRO A 221 -10.87 5.31 -22.39
N ASN A 222 -11.77 6.26 -22.62
CA ASN A 222 -13.21 6.05 -22.76
C ASN A 222 -13.94 5.47 -21.54
N LEU A 223 -13.32 5.52 -20.35
CA LEU A 223 -13.96 5.20 -19.10
C LEU A 223 -14.19 6.48 -18.29
N SER A 224 -15.42 6.72 -17.87
CA SER A 224 -15.82 7.84 -16.99
C SER A 224 -16.45 7.32 -15.73
N ASP A 225 -16.35 8.09 -14.63
CA ASP A 225 -17.00 7.72 -13.38
C ASP A 225 -18.49 8.11 -13.44
N PRO A 226 -19.44 7.16 -13.47
CA PRO A 226 -20.86 7.45 -13.55
C PRO A 226 -21.36 8.33 -12.40
N ALA A 227 -20.77 8.21 -11.22
CA ALA A 227 -21.12 9.00 -10.04
C ALA A 227 -20.70 10.49 -10.14
N LYS A 228 -20.04 10.91 -11.22
CA LYS A 228 -19.61 12.29 -11.47
C LYS A 228 -20.35 12.98 -12.63
N SER A 229 -21.30 12.28 -13.23
CA SER A 229 -22.15 12.81 -14.33
C SER A 229 -23.37 13.53 -13.78
#